data_2d89f24ed1f939f42061a71716532d67
#
_entry.id   2d89f24ed1f939f42061a71716532d67
#
_cell.length_a   1.000
_cell.length_b   1.000
_cell.length_c   1.000
_cell.angle_alpha   90.00
_cell.angle_beta   90.00
_cell.angle_gamma   90.00
#
_symmetry.space_group_name_H-M   'P 1'
#
loop_
_entity.id
_entity.type
_entity.pdbx_description
1 polymer ?
#
loop_
_entity_poly.entity_id
_entity_poly.type
_entity_poly.pdbx_seq_one_letter_code
_entity_poly.pdbx_strand_id
1 'polypeptide(L)' 'MEEVFEKIAKIIEDVSDIPQDEIEETSSFMDDLDLSSLEIMSIVSKIEKEFSIKVAEQELLKVETVSDMVKLISEK' A
#
# COMPACT_ATOMS: atom_id res chain seq x y z
N MET A 1 6.15 9.99 -8.43
CA MET A 1 5.24 9.57 -7.36
C MET A 1 3.93 8.98 -7.89
N GLU A 2 3.44 9.45 -9.01
CA GLU A 2 2.22 8.88 -9.59
C GLU A 2 2.40 7.42 -9.96
N GLU A 3 3.57 7.06 -10.47
CA GLU A 3 3.85 5.68 -10.83
C GLU A 3 3.84 4.76 -9.62
N VAL A 4 4.37 5.24 -8.51
CA VAL A 4 4.37 4.47 -7.27
C VAL A 4 2.95 4.26 -6.78
N PHE A 5 2.16 5.32 -6.78
CA PHE A 5 0.76 5.25 -6.37
C PHE A 5 -0.01 4.26 -7.26
N GLU A 6 0.16 4.34 -8.56
CA GLU A 6 -0.53 3.45 -9.49
C GLU A 6 -0.19 1.99 -9.24
N LYS A 7 1.09 1.70 -8.99
CA LYS A 7 1.50 0.33 -8.72
C LYS A 7 0.94 -0.17 -7.41
N ILE A 8 0.91 0.69 -6.40
CA ILE A 8 0.31 0.33 -5.11
C ILE A 8 -1.18 0.05 -5.27
N ALA A 9 -1.88 0.91 -6.00
CA ALA A 9 -3.31 0.73 -6.23
C ALA A 9 -3.59 -0.58 -6.95
N LYS A 10 -2.78 -0.92 -7.93
CA LYS A 10 -2.93 -2.18 -8.65
C LYS A 10 -2.71 -3.37 -7.74
N ILE A 11 -1.71 -3.28 -6.87
CA ILE A 11 -1.43 -4.35 -5.92
C ILE A 11 -2.59 -4.53 -4.95
N ILE A 12 -3.16 -3.43 -4.47
CA ILE A 12 -4.32 -3.48 -3.59
C ILE A 12 -5.49 -4.14 -4.30
N GLU A 13 -5.71 -3.79 -5.55
CA GLU A 13 -6.78 -4.40 -6.33
C GLU A 13 -6.56 -5.91 -6.47
N ASP A 14 -5.34 -6.32 -6.74
CA ASP A 14 -5.01 -7.74 -6.89
C ASP A 14 -5.23 -8.54 -5.61
N VAL A 15 -4.92 -7.94 -4.47
CA VAL A 15 -5.01 -8.63 -3.19
C VAL A 15 -6.43 -8.58 -2.62
N SER A 16 -7.09 -7.44 -2.72
CA SER A 16 -8.33 -7.18 -2.01
C SER A 16 -9.54 -6.95 -2.90
N ASP A 17 -9.35 -7.00 -4.21
CA ASP A 17 -10.44 -6.85 -5.17
C ASP A 17 -11.11 -5.48 -5.12
N ILE A 18 -10.40 -4.49 -4.65
CA ILE A 18 -10.89 -3.11 -4.60
C ILE A 18 -10.52 -2.42 -5.90
N PRO A 19 -11.49 -1.86 -6.65
CA PRO A 19 -11.16 -1.19 -7.90
C PRO A 19 -10.18 -0.03 -7.71
N GLN A 20 -9.27 0.13 -8.63
CA GLN A 20 -8.25 1.17 -8.53
C GLN A 20 -8.83 2.57 -8.44
N ASP A 21 -9.95 2.82 -9.12
CA ASP A 21 -10.58 4.14 -9.11
C ASP A 21 -11.25 4.47 -7.78
N GLU A 22 -11.38 3.49 -6.89
CA GLU A 22 -11.88 3.74 -5.54
C GLU A 22 -10.74 3.99 -4.56
N ILE A 23 -9.51 3.80 -4.99
CA ILE A 23 -8.34 3.97 -4.13
C ILE A 23 -7.77 5.36 -4.34
N GLU A 24 -7.68 6.14 -3.26
CA GLU A 24 -7.15 7.49 -3.30
C GLU A 24 -5.93 7.60 -2.39
N GLU A 25 -5.13 8.63 -2.61
CA GLU A 25 -3.95 8.86 -1.77
C GLU A 25 -4.31 9.07 -0.31
N THR A 26 -5.48 9.63 -0.06
CA THR A 26 -5.96 9.88 1.30
C THR A 26 -6.68 8.68 1.91
N SER A 27 -6.89 7.62 1.15
CA SER A 27 -7.58 6.44 1.65
C SER A 27 -6.77 5.77 2.76
N SER A 28 -7.43 5.50 3.87
CA SER A 28 -6.84 4.77 4.97
C SER A 28 -6.97 3.27 4.70
N PHE A 29 -5.89 2.51 4.91
CA PHE A 29 -5.92 1.08 4.64
C PHE A 29 -6.97 0.34 5.49
N MET A 30 -7.11 0.71 6.74
CA MET A 30 -8.03 0.02 7.62
C MET A 30 -9.41 0.65 7.65
N ASP A 31 -9.49 1.98 7.65
CA ASP A 31 -10.76 2.69 7.79
C ASP A 31 -11.52 2.82 6.48
N ASP A 32 -10.82 3.23 5.42
CA ASP A 32 -11.48 3.47 4.14
C ASP A 32 -11.53 2.23 3.25
N LEU A 33 -10.46 1.47 3.23
CA LEU A 33 -10.37 0.29 2.39
C LEU A 33 -10.77 -0.99 3.12
N ASP A 34 -10.97 -0.88 4.42
CA ASP A 34 -11.42 -1.99 5.28
C ASP A 34 -10.54 -3.24 5.14
N LEU A 35 -9.24 -3.02 5.05
CA LEU A 35 -8.30 -4.12 4.91
C LEU A 35 -7.92 -4.71 6.27
N SER A 36 -7.82 -6.02 6.32
CA SER A 36 -7.35 -6.71 7.51
C SER A 36 -5.82 -6.66 7.58
N SER A 37 -5.26 -6.98 8.73
CA SER A 37 -3.82 -7.04 8.90
C SER A 37 -3.16 -8.01 7.92
N LEU A 38 -3.82 -9.14 7.67
CA LEU A 38 -3.28 -10.14 6.75
C LEU A 38 -3.25 -9.61 5.31
N GLU A 39 -4.28 -8.88 4.91
CA GLU A 39 -4.32 -8.29 3.58
C GLU A 39 -3.24 -7.24 3.43
N ILE A 40 -3.05 -6.42 4.45
CA ILE A 40 -2.02 -5.40 4.43
C ILE A 40 -0.63 -6.04 4.31
N MET A 41 -0.38 -7.11 5.04
CA MET A 41 0.89 -7.82 4.95
C MET A 41 1.12 -8.43 3.57
N SER A 42 0.06 -8.94 2.94
CA SER A 42 0.16 -9.46 1.58
C SER A 42 0.48 -8.35 0.60
N ILE A 43 -0.15 -7.19 0.76
CA ILE A 43 0.10 -6.02 -0.07
C ILE A 43 1.56 -5.60 0.08
N VAL A 44 2.05 -5.52 1.31
CA VAL A 44 3.43 -5.12 1.57
C VAL A 44 4.41 -6.10 0.94
N SER A 45 4.13 -7.39 1.05
CA SER A 45 5.00 -8.42 0.46
C SER A 45 5.12 -8.23 -1.05
N LYS A 46 4.00 -7.95 -1.71
CA LYS A 46 4.01 -7.71 -3.16
C LYS A 46 4.73 -6.41 -3.51
N ILE A 47 4.57 -5.39 -2.67
CA ILE A 47 5.28 -4.11 -2.87
C ILE A 47 6.78 -4.32 -2.76
N GLU A 48 7.22 -5.10 -1.79
CA GLU A 48 8.64 -5.37 -1.63
C GLU A 48 9.23 -6.04 -2.86
N LYS A 49 8.48 -6.95 -3.45
CA LYS A 49 8.92 -7.63 -4.67
C LYS A 49 8.90 -6.69 -5.87
N GLU A 50 7.85 -5.92 -6.01
CA GLU A 50 7.67 -5.04 -7.15
C GLU A 50 8.75 -3.96 -7.22
N PHE A 51 9.11 -3.40 -6.08
CA PHE A 51 10.06 -2.30 -6.01
C PHE A 51 11.46 -2.74 -5.57
N SER A 52 11.66 -4.02 -5.27
CA SER A 52 12.94 -4.57 -4.80
C SER A 52 13.43 -3.85 -3.55
N ILE A 53 12.54 -3.66 -2.60
CA ILE A 53 12.85 -2.99 -1.34
C ILE A 53 12.41 -3.86 -0.17
N LYS A 54 12.83 -3.46 1.02
CA LYS A 54 12.37 -4.11 2.25
C LYS A 54 11.69 -3.08 3.13
N VAL A 55 10.56 -3.47 3.70
CA VAL A 55 9.79 -2.62 4.59
C VAL A 55 9.77 -3.28 5.96
N ALA A 56 10.33 -2.60 6.96
CA ALA A 56 10.34 -3.12 8.31
C ALA A 56 8.96 -3.00 8.94
N GLU A 57 8.65 -3.93 9.85
CA GLU A 57 7.39 -3.90 10.56
C GLU A 57 7.17 -2.57 11.28
N GLN A 58 8.24 -2.00 11.83
CA GLN A 58 8.18 -0.71 12.51
C GLN A 58 7.75 0.41 11.57
N GLU A 59 8.18 0.33 10.32
CA GLU A 59 7.82 1.32 9.32
C GLU A 59 6.33 1.21 8.98
N LEU A 60 5.82 -0.02 8.94
CA LEU A 60 4.41 -0.26 8.67
C LEU A 60 3.50 0.32 9.72
N LEU A 61 3.94 0.32 10.96
CA LEU A 61 3.14 0.86 12.05
C LEU A 61 2.88 2.35 11.89
N LYS A 62 3.70 3.03 11.11
CA LYS A 62 3.54 4.47 10.85
C LYS A 62 2.72 4.77 9.63
N VAL A 63 2.41 3.74 8.83
CA VAL A 63 1.64 3.91 7.60
C VAL A 63 0.16 3.74 7.90
N GLU A 64 -0.63 4.77 7.62
CA GLU A 64 -2.07 4.73 7.78
C GLU A 64 -2.79 4.86 6.45
N THR A 65 -2.27 5.69 5.55
CA THR A 65 -2.90 5.96 4.26
C THR A 65 -2.03 5.49 3.12
N VAL A 66 -2.62 5.46 1.92
CA VAL A 66 -1.88 5.13 0.72
C VAL A 66 -0.75 6.12 0.50
N SER A 67 -1.00 7.41 0.78
CA SER A 67 0.01 8.44 0.67
C SER A 67 1.22 8.16 1.57
N ASP A 68 0.98 7.68 2.79
CA ASP A 68 2.06 7.31 3.71
C ASP A 68 2.92 6.21 3.10
N MET A 69 2.28 5.23 2.47
CA MET A 69 3.00 4.13 1.84
C MET A 69 3.82 4.63 0.65
N VAL A 70 3.25 5.53 -0.15
CA VAL A 70 3.96 6.13 -1.28
C VAL A 70 5.23 6.84 -0.81
N LYS A 71 5.10 7.61 0.27
CA LYS A 71 6.25 8.32 0.83
C LYS A 71 7.32 7.34 1.32
N LEU A 72 6.90 6.30 2.00
CA LEU A 72 7.83 5.31 2.52
C LEU A 72 8.62 4.67 1.38
N ILE A 73 7.94 4.25 0.34
CA ILE A 73 8.58 3.62 -0.81
C ILE A 73 9.51 4.60 -1.52
N SER A 74 9.08 5.84 -1.65
CA SER A 74 9.88 6.86 -2.34
C SER A 74 11.17 7.19 -1.60
N GLU A 75 11.21 6.96 -0.30
CA GLU A 75 12.41 7.19 0.51
C GLU A 75 13.37 6.01 0.47
N LYS A 76 12.96 4.91 -0.08
CA LYS A 76 13.79 3.74 -0.24
C LYS A 76 14.50 3.77 -1.59
#